data_0bab0c40aaf63399260e7782378fde28
#
_entry.id   0bab0c40aaf63399260e7782378fde28
#
_cell.length_a   1.000
_cell.length_b   1.000
_cell.length_c   1.000
_cell.angle_alpha   90.00
_cell.angle_beta   90.00
_cell.angle_gamma   90.00
#
_symmetry.space_group_name_H-M   'P 1'
#
loop_
_entity.id
_entity.type
_entity.pdbx_description
1 polymer ?
#
loop_
_entity_poly.entity_id
_entity_poly.type
_entity_poly.pdbx_seq_one_letter_code
_entity_poly.pdbx_strand_id
1 'polypeptide(L)'
;VIEGYCIPGETRTEGPFGDHFGFYSLTGQYPVLHVTAITHRKDAMLPATIVGLPPMEDGYLGEAIGRQFSPVLRFQHRDVIGVHLPLETGFHNLAIVSSKQRYPRQGRKTALGLFGAGQMMFLKSMIVIDQDQDPKDLEALLDAMNNNVHIATDVVVLDGMVADSLEAASPYENVHSKLLIDATTLAAADPRSSNEPLEGSFKQNVPAWRQGLEPAPTFDAIDDVFAIGDVTDARMLRDSMLVITTNIPASPSPREGSSESNDAAESARREKISQLKNQIWQLDSSSSLRWLFITNDDLDLHCNKARRRLLWQLTSRFDVGRGLTFDEKKQRMCWDATTPIPSGEHGVRRWPAVTMHSEETLNAVRKHPELDKYQWPP
;
A
#
# COMPACT_ATOMS: atom_id res chain seq x y z
N VAL A 1 -27.98 -6.04 23.74
CA VAL A 1 -28.38 -4.73 23.19
C VAL A 1 -27.89 -3.67 24.16
N ILE A 2 -27.28 -2.62 23.64
CA ILE A 2 -26.89 -1.43 24.39
C ILE A 2 -27.81 -0.30 23.92
N GLU A 3 -28.48 0.35 24.83
CA GLU A 3 -29.43 1.44 24.57
C GLU A 3 -29.00 2.70 25.29
N GLY A 4 -29.20 3.85 24.68
CA GLY A 4 -28.78 5.12 25.23
C GLY A 4 -29.17 6.31 24.34
N TYR A 5 -28.62 7.46 24.68
CA TYR A 5 -28.82 8.70 23.91
C TYR A 5 -27.51 9.45 23.76
N CYS A 6 -27.43 10.25 22.69
CA CYS A 6 -26.33 11.18 22.46
C CYS A 6 -26.87 12.60 22.56
N ILE A 7 -26.12 13.48 23.22
CA ILE A 7 -26.46 14.92 23.30
C ILE A 7 -25.75 15.61 22.14
N PRO A 8 -26.47 16.28 21.23
CA PRO A 8 -25.85 17.00 20.13
C PRO A 8 -24.80 18.02 20.62
N GLY A 9 -23.59 17.93 20.07
CA GLY A 9 -22.47 18.78 20.44
C GLY A 9 -21.67 18.34 21.67
N GLU A 10 -22.11 17.34 22.44
CA GLU A 10 -21.30 16.75 23.50
C GLU A 10 -20.23 15.83 22.89
N THR A 11 -18.97 16.08 23.25
CA THR A 11 -17.84 15.26 22.85
C THR A 11 -16.92 14.96 24.01
N ARG A 12 -16.16 13.86 23.91
CA ARG A 12 -15.06 13.51 24.83
C ARG A 12 -13.87 13.04 24.06
N THR A 13 -12.69 13.15 24.66
CA THR A 13 -11.46 12.64 24.07
C THR A 13 -11.52 11.13 24.01
N GLU A 14 -11.27 10.58 22.81
CA GLU A 14 -11.15 9.15 22.53
C GLU A 14 -9.81 8.87 21.84
N GLY A 15 -9.27 7.67 22.04
CA GLY A 15 -7.99 7.24 21.49
C GLY A 15 -6.78 7.53 22.42
N PRO A 16 -5.56 7.12 22.00
CA PRO A 16 -5.32 6.32 20.81
C PRO A 16 -5.82 4.88 20.97
N PHE A 17 -6.33 4.28 19.87
CA PHE A 17 -6.68 2.86 19.82
C PHE A 17 -6.11 2.24 18.54
N GLY A 18 -5.87 0.91 18.56
CA GLY A 18 -5.38 0.21 17.38
C GLY A 18 -6.46 0.07 16.31
N ASP A 19 -6.08 0.13 15.03
CA ASP A 19 -7.02 0.02 13.93
C ASP A 19 -6.43 -0.76 12.74
N HIS A 20 -7.23 -0.96 11.69
CA HIS A 20 -7.02 -1.90 10.58
C HIS A 20 -5.74 -1.66 9.77
N PHE A 21 -5.12 -0.48 9.80
CA PHE A 21 -3.83 -0.23 9.16
C PHE A 21 -2.62 -0.73 9.98
N GLY A 22 -2.83 -1.24 11.19
CA GLY A 22 -1.76 -1.70 12.06
C GLY A 22 -1.03 -0.60 12.83
N PHE A 23 -1.63 0.58 12.89
CA PHE A 23 -1.15 1.72 13.68
C PHE A 23 -2.19 2.13 14.72
N TYR A 24 -1.74 2.83 15.76
CA TYR A 24 -2.63 3.51 16.68
C TYR A 24 -3.25 4.74 16.02
N SER A 25 -4.55 4.94 16.24
CA SER A 25 -5.25 6.17 15.83
C SER A 25 -4.67 7.40 16.58
N LEU A 26 -4.95 8.58 16.03
CA LEU A 26 -4.77 9.82 16.80
C LEU A 26 -5.89 9.95 17.84
N THR A 27 -5.63 10.72 18.89
CA THR A 27 -6.68 11.15 19.83
C THR A 27 -7.54 12.22 19.18
N GLY A 28 -8.85 12.17 19.40
CA GLY A 28 -9.81 13.13 18.87
C GLY A 28 -10.97 13.37 19.82
N GLN A 29 -11.84 14.31 19.44
CA GLN A 29 -13.10 14.59 20.15
C GLN A 29 -14.22 13.84 19.44
N TYR A 30 -14.87 12.91 20.14
CA TYR A 30 -15.92 12.07 19.58
C TYR A 30 -17.23 12.18 20.35
N PRO A 31 -18.37 11.96 19.70
CA PRO A 31 -19.70 11.97 20.34
C PRO A 31 -19.77 10.94 21.48
N VAL A 32 -20.54 11.24 22.51
CA VAL A 32 -20.70 10.40 23.67
C VAL A 32 -22.06 9.70 23.64
N LEU A 33 -22.07 8.37 23.82
CA LEU A 33 -23.27 7.60 24.06
C LEU A 33 -23.48 7.45 25.58
N HIS A 34 -24.55 8.05 26.12
CA HIS A 34 -25.00 7.85 27.50
C HIS A 34 -25.82 6.58 27.59
N VAL A 35 -25.22 5.52 28.09
CA VAL A 35 -25.89 4.22 28.20
C VAL A 35 -26.92 4.25 29.31
N THR A 36 -28.17 3.90 28.97
CA THR A 36 -29.30 3.84 29.91
C THR A 36 -29.71 2.39 30.26
N ALA A 37 -29.50 1.48 29.32
CA ALA A 37 -29.80 0.07 29.53
C ALA A 37 -28.83 -0.86 28.76
N ILE A 38 -28.55 -2.01 29.36
CA ILE A 38 -27.84 -3.11 28.70
C ILE A 38 -28.66 -4.38 28.92
N THR A 39 -29.18 -4.95 27.83
CA THR A 39 -29.91 -6.21 27.85
C THR A 39 -29.14 -7.28 27.13
N HIS A 40 -29.03 -8.46 27.70
CA HIS A 40 -28.28 -9.57 27.14
C HIS A 40 -28.89 -10.92 27.51
N ARG A 41 -28.55 -11.96 26.77
CA ARG A 41 -28.85 -13.34 27.17
C ARG A 41 -28.15 -13.66 28.50
N LYS A 42 -28.68 -14.64 29.24
CA LYS A 42 -28.09 -15.10 30.49
C LYS A 42 -26.66 -15.64 30.27
N ASP A 43 -26.43 -16.26 29.11
CA ASP A 43 -25.19 -16.84 28.61
C ASP A 43 -24.66 -16.09 27.37
N ALA A 44 -24.62 -14.77 27.44
CA ALA A 44 -24.20 -13.93 26.34
C ALA A 44 -22.74 -14.18 25.95
N MET A 45 -22.51 -14.28 24.63
CA MET A 45 -21.18 -14.25 24.02
C MET A 45 -20.97 -12.89 23.34
N LEU A 46 -19.90 -12.21 23.68
CA LEU A 46 -19.49 -10.97 23.05
C LEU A 46 -18.41 -11.28 22.01
N PRO A 47 -18.70 -11.10 20.70
CA PRO A 47 -17.66 -11.15 19.69
C PRO A 47 -16.65 -10.01 19.93
N ALA A 48 -15.37 -10.35 19.92
CA ALA A 48 -14.31 -9.39 20.09
C ALA A 48 -13.21 -9.66 19.05
N THR A 49 -12.52 -8.60 18.63
CA THR A 49 -11.32 -8.67 17.80
C THR A 49 -10.13 -8.13 18.55
N ILE A 50 -8.95 -8.65 18.23
CA ILE A 50 -7.70 -8.15 18.79
C ILE A 50 -6.98 -7.42 17.67
N VAL A 51 -6.80 -6.12 17.81
CA VAL A 51 -6.14 -5.31 16.81
C VAL A 51 -4.63 -5.44 16.93
N GLY A 52 -3.97 -5.60 15.80
CA GLY A 52 -2.52 -5.75 15.69
C GLY A 52 -2.04 -5.37 14.30
N LEU A 53 -0.89 -5.91 13.90
CA LEU A 53 -0.45 -5.78 12.51
C LEU A 53 -1.32 -6.63 11.59
N PRO A 54 -1.70 -6.13 10.41
CA PRO A 54 -2.40 -6.93 9.41
C PRO A 54 -1.56 -8.15 8.95
N PRO A 55 -2.21 -9.29 8.61
CA PRO A 55 -3.65 -9.53 8.69
C PRO A 55 -4.13 -9.83 10.11
N MET A 56 -5.33 -9.38 10.45
CA MET A 56 -6.01 -9.64 11.72
C MET A 56 -7.44 -10.15 11.47
N GLU A 57 -8.24 -10.31 12.54
CA GLU A 57 -9.55 -10.94 12.45
C GLU A 57 -10.55 -10.17 11.57
N ASP A 58 -10.45 -8.86 11.52
CA ASP A 58 -11.24 -7.99 10.64
C ASP A 58 -11.07 -8.34 9.16
N GLY A 59 -9.96 -8.95 8.79
CA GLY A 59 -9.71 -9.47 7.46
C GLY A 59 -10.79 -10.45 6.99
N TYR A 60 -11.23 -11.34 7.86
CA TYR A 60 -12.30 -12.29 7.54
C TYR A 60 -13.65 -11.60 7.36
N LEU A 61 -13.91 -10.55 8.14
CA LEU A 61 -15.10 -9.72 7.98
C LEU A 61 -15.03 -8.95 6.65
N GLY A 62 -13.88 -8.38 6.32
CA GLY A 62 -13.64 -7.69 5.05
C GLY A 62 -13.82 -8.61 3.84
N GLU A 63 -13.33 -9.84 3.90
CA GLU A 63 -13.55 -10.82 2.82
C GLU A 63 -15.04 -11.19 2.67
N ALA A 64 -15.75 -11.38 3.77
CA ALA A 64 -17.18 -11.66 3.74
C ALA A 64 -17.99 -10.49 3.16
N ILE A 65 -17.69 -9.27 3.58
CA ILE A 65 -18.28 -8.03 3.04
C ILE A 65 -17.99 -7.89 1.55
N GLY A 66 -16.73 -8.10 1.15
CA GLY A 66 -16.33 -8.05 -0.26
C GLY A 66 -17.11 -9.01 -1.15
N ARG A 67 -17.37 -10.24 -0.66
CA ARG A 67 -18.22 -11.23 -1.37
C ARG A 67 -19.67 -10.77 -1.49
N GLN A 68 -20.23 -10.16 -0.45
CA GLN A 68 -21.61 -9.66 -0.46
C GLN A 68 -21.80 -8.46 -1.39
N PHE A 69 -20.83 -7.54 -1.43
CA PHE A 69 -20.91 -6.33 -2.25
C PHE A 69 -20.44 -6.55 -3.71
N SER A 70 -19.71 -7.61 -3.99
CA SER A 70 -19.21 -7.90 -5.34
C SER A 70 -20.31 -7.89 -6.44
N PRO A 71 -21.52 -8.43 -6.25
CA PRO A 71 -22.58 -8.35 -7.26
C PRO A 71 -23.01 -6.91 -7.55
N VAL A 72 -23.12 -6.06 -6.52
CA VAL A 72 -23.50 -4.66 -6.67
C VAL A 72 -22.43 -3.90 -7.45
N LEU A 73 -21.16 -4.13 -7.11
CA LEU A 73 -20.04 -3.54 -7.80
C LEU A 73 -20.01 -3.92 -9.29
N ARG A 74 -20.21 -5.19 -9.60
CA ARG A 74 -20.28 -5.71 -10.98
C ARG A 74 -21.51 -5.22 -11.75
N PHE A 75 -22.59 -4.90 -11.07
CA PHE A 75 -23.75 -4.31 -11.70
C PHE A 75 -23.46 -2.90 -12.21
N GLN A 76 -22.73 -2.10 -11.42
CA GLN A 76 -22.33 -0.74 -11.80
C GLN A 76 -21.13 -0.74 -12.75
N HIS A 77 -20.17 -1.64 -12.56
CA HIS A 77 -18.93 -1.75 -13.31
C HIS A 77 -18.82 -3.13 -13.99
N ARG A 78 -19.51 -3.28 -15.13
CA ARG A 78 -19.63 -4.58 -15.84
C ARG A 78 -18.32 -5.14 -16.36
N ASP A 79 -17.27 -4.30 -16.41
CA ASP A 79 -15.93 -4.71 -16.84
C ASP A 79 -15.17 -5.43 -15.71
N VAL A 80 -15.58 -5.26 -14.46
CA VAL A 80 -14.94 -5.86 -13.29
C VAL A 80 -15.26 -7.35 -13.22
N ILE A 81 -14.23 -8.20 -13.19
CA ILE A 81 -14.34 -9.65 -13.04
C ILE A 81 -14.08 -10.04 -11.58
N GLY A 82 -13.03 -9.53 -10.99
CA GLY A 82 -12.63 -9.77 -9.61
C GLY A 82 -12.05 -8.54 -8.96
N VAL A 83 -12.20 -8.46 -7.65
CA VAL A 83 -11.56 -7.45 -6.80
C VAL A 83 -10.98 -8.18 -5.60
N HIS A 84 -9.73 -7.90 -5.31
CA HIS A 84 -9.05 -8.36 -4.11
C HIS A 84 -8.47 -7.17 -3.35
N LEU A 85 -8.77 -7.09 -2.08
CA LEU A 85 -8.19 -6.18 -1.12
C LEU A 85 -7.28 -7.01 -0.21
N PRO A 86 -5.96 -7.02 -0.41
CA PRO A 86 -5.07 -7.84 0.39
C PRO A 86 -5.19 -7.48 1.87
N LEU A 87 -5.39 -8.48 2.73
CA LEU A 87 -5.60 -8.26 4.16
C LEU A 87 -4.40 -7.60 4.83
N GLU A 88 -3.22 -7.88 4.31
CA GLU A 88 -1.95 -7.31 4.75
C GLU A 88 -1.87 -5.79 4.55
N THR A 89 -2.71 -5.24 3.67
CA THR A 89 -2.69 -3.80 3.33
C THR A 89 -3.73 -2.97 4.08
N GLY A 90 -4.43 -3.55 5.06
CA GLY A 90 -5.49 -2.86 5.80
C GLY A 90 -6.63 -2.40 4.90
N PHE A 91 -7.01 -3.22 3.92
CA PHE A 91 -8.09 -3.03 2.94
C PHE A 91 -7.95 -1.82 2.01
N HIS A 92 -7.70 -0.62 2.53
CA HIS A 92 -7.76 0.63 1.79
C HIS A 92 -6.42 1.07 1.18
N ASN A 93 -5.30 0.40 1.50
CA ASN A 93 -4.03 0.78 0.90
C ASN A 93 -3.83 0.24 -0.52
N LEU A 94 -4.42 -0.92 -0.84
CA LEU A 94 -4.25 -1.55 -2.15
C LEU A 94 -5.49 -2.35 -2.55
N ALA A 95 -5.93 -2.16 -3.79
CA ALA A 95 -6.84 -3.05 -4.49
C ALA A 95 -6.19 -3.64 -5.73
N ILE A 96 -6.43 -4.90 -5.99
CA ILE A 96 -6.07 -5.59 -7.23
C ILE A 96 -7.37 -5.95 -7.94
N VAL A 97 -7.50 -5.51 -9.20
CA VAL A 97 -8.75 -5.63 -9.95
C VAL A 97 -8.50 -6.35 -11.26
N SER A 98 -9.11 -7.51 -11.45
CA SER A 98 -9.17 -8.14 -12.77
C SER A 98 -10.33 -7.58 -13.58
N SER A 99 -10.05 -7.14 -14.80
CA SER A 99 -10.98 -6.39 -15.63
C SER A 99 -11.00 -6.87 -17.09
N LYS A 100 -12.18 -6.91 -17.67
CA LYS A 100 -12.35 -7.14 -19.11
C LYS A 100 -11.72 -5.99 -19.91
N GLN A 101 -10.96 -6.36 -20.94
CA GLN A 101 -10.35 -5.39 -21.84
C GLN A 101 -10.88 -5.59 -23.25
N ARG A 102 -11.48 -4.56 -23.83
CA ARG A 102 -12.00 -4.55 -25.21
C ARG A 102 -11.39 -3.44 -26.06
N TYR A 103 -10.84 -2.44 -25.42
CA TYR A 103 -10.20 -1.28 -26.03
C TYR A 103 -9.07 -0.75 -25.13
N PRO A 104 -8.08 -0.05 -25.69
CA PRO A 104 -7.00 0.54 -24.94
C PRO A 104 -7.51 1.43 -23.79
N ARG A 105 -6.84 1.38 -22.64
CA ARG A 105 -7.17 2.20 -21.46
C ARG A 105 -8.50 1.87 -20.78
N GLN A 106 -9.13 0.76 -21.10
CA GLN A 106 -10.34 0.33 -20.40
C GLN A 106 -10.04 0.02 -18.92
N GLY A 107 -8.87 -0.56 -18.60
CA GLY A 107 -8.42 -0.78 -17.22
C GLY A 107 -8.37 0.53 -16.42
N ARG A 108 -7.80 1.58 -17.01
CA ARG A 108 -7.78 2.91 -16.40
C ARG A 108 -9.18 3.46 -16.14
N LYS A 109 -10.08 3.36 -17.12
CA LYS A 109 -11.50 3.77 -16.99
C LYS A 109 -12.17 3.03 -15.83
N THR A 110 -11.94 1.72 -15.74
CA THR A 110 -12.51 0.88 -14.67
C THR A 110 -12.01 1.32 -13.30
N ALA A 111 -10.70 1.53 -13.15
CA ALA A 111 -10.11 1.99 -11.88
C ALA A 111 -10.62 3.36 -11.46
N LEU A 112 -10.71 4.32 -12.37
CA LEU A 112 -11.25 5.65 -12.08
C LEU A 112 -12.71 5.60 -11.63
N GLY A 113 -13.51 4.71 -12.22
CA GLY A 113 -14.89 4.46 -11.79
C GLY A 113 -14.97 3.89 -10.38
N LEU A 114 -14.07 2.95 -10.04
CA LEU A 114 -14.00 2.34 -8.73
C LEU A 114 -13.53 3.32 -7.65
N PHE A 115 -12.56 4.18 -7.93
CA PHE A 115 -12.13 5.24 -7.00
C PHE A 115 -13.23 6.23 -6.63
N GLY A 116 -14.33 6.27 -7.39
CA GLY A 116 -15.52 7.07 -7.07
C GLY A 116 -16.68 6.26 -6.46
N ALA A 117 -16.52 4.94 -6.25
CA ALA A 117 -17.62 4.05 -5.90
C ALA A 117 -17.61 3.62 -4.42
N GLY A 118 -18.57 4.11 -3.63
CA GLY A 118 -18.76 3.68 -2.25
C GLY A 118 -17.48 3.73 -1.41
N GLN A 119 -17.20 2.69 -0.63
CA GLN A 119 -15.97 2.63 0.19
C GLN A 119 -14.67 2.49 -0.61
N MET A 120 -14.75 2.12 -1.90
CA MET A 120 -13.58 2.10 -2.78
C MET A 120 -12.98 3.51 -2.96
N MET A 121 -13.72 4.56 -2.62
CA MET A 121 -13.21 5.93 -2.63
C MET A 121 -12.07 6.17 -1.63
N PHE A 122 -11.93 5.34 -0.60
CA PHE A 122 -10.84 5.43 0.39
C PHE A 122 -9.56 4.74 -0.06
N LEU A 123 -9.60 3.95 -1.15
CA LEU A 123 -8.42 3.26 -1.66
C LEU A 123 -7.30 4.24 -2.03
N LYS A 124 -6.09 3.91 -1.58
CA LYS A 124 -4.87 4.66 -1.92
C LYS A 124 -4.28 4.21 -3.25
N SER A 125 -4.19 2.90 -3.46
CA SER A 125 -3.58 2.34 -4.66
C SER A 125 -4.48 1.31 -5.32
N MET A 126 -4.47 1.26 -6.65
CA MET A 126 -5.19 0.26 -7.43
C MET A 126 -4.34 -0.23 -8.59
N ILE A 127 -4.24 -1.55 -8.72
CA ILE A 127 -3.57 -2.21 -9.84
C ILE A 127 -4.61 -2.98 -10.63
N VAL A 128 -4.70 -2.71 -11.93
CA VAL A 128 -5.63 -3.41 -12.82
C VAL A 128 -4.86 -4.42 -13.66
N ILE A 129 -5.36 -5.65 -13.68
CA ILE A 129 -4.82 -6.79 -14.43
C ILE A 129 -5.86 -7.34 -15.40
N ASP A 130 -5.44 -8.21 -16.30
CA ASP A 130 -6.34 -8.82 -17.28
C ASP A 130 -7.38 -9.76 -16.64
N GLN A 131 -8.47 -9.99 -17.36
CA GLN A 131 -9.64 -10.73 -16.89
C GLN A 131 -9.39 -12.20 -16.55
N ASP A 132 -8.36 -12.81 -17.11
CA ASP A 132 -7.96 -14.20 -16.96
C ASP A 132 -6.97 -14.42 -15.80
N GLN A 133 -6.54 -13.34 -15.16
CA GLN A 133 -5.66 -13.39 -14.00
C GLN A 133 -6.46 -13.33 -12.70
N ASP A 134 -6.08 -14.17 -11.72
CA ASP A 134 -6.65 -14.14 -10.37
C ASP A 134 -6.05 -12.95 -9.58
N PRO A 135 -6.85 -11.98 -9.13
CA PRO A 135 -6.34 -10.85 -8.34
C PRO A 135 -5.77 -11.25 -6.97
N LYS A 136 -5.96 -12.50 -6.53
CA LYS A 136 -5.34 -13.04 -5.32
C LYS A 136 -3.95 -13.61 -5.55
N ASP A 137 -3.57 -13.86 -6.80
CA ASP A 137 -2.25 -14.37 -7.16
C ASP A 137 -1.24 -13.22 -7.26
N LEU A 138 -0.47 -13.03 -6.18
CA LEU A 138 0.54 -11.97 -6.13
C LEU A 138 1.74 -12.24 -7.04
N GLU A 139 2.03 -13.51 -7.40
CA GLU A 139 3.08 -13.81 -8.36
C GLU A 139 2.65 -13.37 -9.77
N ALA A 140 1.43 -13.73 -10.17
CA ALA A 140 0.85 -13.28 -11.44
C ALA A 140 0.75 -11.75 -11.51
N LEU A 141 0.44 -11.08 -10.39
CA LEU A 141 0.43 -9.62 -10.29
C LEU A 141 1.81 -9.03 -10.57
N LEU A 142 2.86 -9.55 -9.93
CA LEU A 142 4.23 -9.07 -10.13
C LEU A 142 4.68 -9.31 -11.57
N ASP A 143 4.30 -10.44 -12.17
CA ASP A 143 4.58 -10.73 -13.58
C ASP A 143 3.86 -9.75 -14.52
N ALA A 144 2.59 -9.44 -14.25
CA ALA A 144 1.84 -8.45 -15.02
C ALA A 144 2.47 -7.05 -14.91
N MET A 145 2.84 -6.62 -13.70
CA MET A 145 3.53 -5.34 -13.49
C MET A 145 4.89 -5.31 -14.18
N ASN A 146 5.66 -6.40 -14.09
CA ASN A 146 6.98 -6.51 -14.71
C ASN A 146 6.90 -6.48 -16.24
N ASN A 147 5.92 -7.16 -16.83
CA ASN A 147 5.88 -7.39 -18.27
C ASN A 147 5.01 -6.37 -19.01
N ASN A 148 3.92 -5.89 -18.43
CA ASN A 148 2.93 -5.08 -19.16
C ASN A 148 3.04 -3.58 -18.87
N VAL A 149 3.57 -3.15 -17.70
CA VAL A 149 3.53 -1.73 -17.34
C VAL A 149 4.65 -0.93 -17.96
N HIS A 150 4.28 0.14 -18.65
CA HIS A 150 5.18 1.21 -19.05
C HIS A 150 4.95 2.41 -18.13
N ILE A 151 5.94 2.71 -17.29
CA ILE A 151 5.78 3.65 -16.18
C ILE A 151 5.28 5.01 -16.61
N ALA A 152 5.81 5.57 -17.72
CA ALA A 152 5.41 6.89 -18.20
C ALA A 152 3.94 6.99 -18.61
N THR A 153 3.32 5.90 -19.04
CA THR A 153 1.96 5.94 -19.60
C THR A 153 0.93 5.18 -18.78
N ASP A 154 1.34 4.17 -18.00
CA ASP A 154 0.42 3.26 -17.34
C ASP A 154 0.32 3.50 -15.83
N VAL A 155 1.20 4.34 -15.29
CA VAL A 155 1.16 4.80 -13.91
C VAL A 155 0.52 6.19 -13.86
N VAL A 156 -0.55 6.34 -13.06
CA VAL A 156 -1.29 7.59 -12.91
C VAL A 156 -1.35 7.97 -11.44
N VAL A 157 -0.99 9.20 -11.15
CA VAL A 157 -1.14 9.81 -9.83
C VAL A 157 -2.32 10.78 -9.88
N LEU A 158 -3.24 10.64 -8.93
CA LEU A 158 -4.38 11.55 -8.74
C LEU A 158 -4.18 12.25 -7.41
N ASP A 159 -3.91 13.53 -7.46
CA ASP A 159 -3.66 14.34 -6.27
C ASP A 159 -4.95 14.87 -5.62
N GLY A 160 -4.90 15.12 -4.29
CA GLY A 160 -5.97 15.76 -3.57
C GLY A 160 -7.26 14.92 -3.47
N MET A 161 -7.14 13.61 -3.36
CA MET A 161 -8.27 12.69 -3.30
C MET A 161 -8.63 12.32 -1.86
N VAL A 162 -9.87 11.85 -1.66
CA VAL A 162 -10.36 11.37 -0.36
C VAL A 162 -9.51 10.21 0.15
N ALA A 163 -9.08 10.31 1.41
CA ALA A 163 -8.36 9.28 2.15
C ALA A 163 -9.22 8.68 3.27
N ASP A 164 -8.83 7.51 3.75
CA ASP A 164 -9.28 6.99 5.03
C ASP A 164 -8.71 7.85 6.17
N SER A 165 -9.54 8.21 7.14
CA SER A 165 -9.13 9.05 8.28
C SER A 165 -8.04 8.41 9.15
N LEU A 166 -7.95 7.08 9.12
CA LEU A 166 -6.99 6.30 9.90
C LEU A 166 -5.68 6.06 9.15
N GLU A 167 -5.55 6.53 7.91
CA GLU A 167 -4.33 6.37 7.15
C GLU A 167 -3.20 7.25 7.70
N ALA A 168 -2.19 6.62 8.32
CA ALA A 168 -1.06 7.32 8.94
C ALA A 168 -0.18 8.07 7.93
N ALA A 169 0.00 7.52 6.72
CA ALA A 169 0.87 8.10 5.70
C ALA A 169 0.28 9.34 5.01
N SER A 170 -1.01 9.56 5.11
CA SER A 170 -1.69 10.72 4.50
C SER A 170 -1.13 12.04 5.02
N PRO A 171 -0.78 13.01 4.15
CA PRO A 171 -0.23 14.30 4.56
C PRO A 171 -1.26 15.17 5.28
N TYR A 172 -2.53 15.03 4.94
CA TYR A 172 -3.64 15.73 5.55
C TYR A 172 -4.70 14.74 6.03
N GLU A 173 -5.47 15.14 7.02
CA GLU A 173 -6.62 14.35 7.46
C GLU A 173 -7.62 14.21 6.30
N ASN A 174 -8.00 12.97 5.99
CA ASN A 174 -8.95 12.61 4.93
C ASN A 174 -8.55 12.99 3.49
N VAL A 175 -7.27 13.37 3.25
CA VAL A 175 -6.79 13.74 1.91
C VAL A 175 -5.42 13.13 1.62
N HIS A 176 -5.33 12.39 0.52
CA HIS A 176 -4.08 11.82 0.01
C HIS A 176 -4.02 11.87 -1.54
N SER A 177 -2.90 11.50 -2.10
CA SER A 177 -2.79 11.19 -3.52
C SER A 177 -3.08 9.71 -3.76
N LYS A 178 -3.70 9.38 -4.90
CA LYS A 178 -3.99 8.00 -5.30
C LYS A 178 -3.07 7.55 -6.42
N LEU A 179 -2.72 6.26 -6.36
CA LEU A 179 -1.91 5.59 -7.37
C LEU A 179 -2.76 4.59 -8.15
N LEU A 180 -2.75 4.72 -9.48
CA LEU A 180 -3.32 3.75 -10.40
C LEU A 180 -2.21 3.18 -11.27
N ILE A 181 -2.14 1.86 -11.36
CA ILE A 181 -1.25 1.12 -12.25
C ILE A 181 -2.11 0.26 -13.18
N ASP A 182 -2.04 0.54 -14.48
CA ASP A 182 -2.73 -0.25 -15.50
C ASP A 182 -1.76 -1.33 -16.03
N ALA A 183 -1.83 -2.52 -15.44
CA ALA A 183 -0.97 -3.67 -15.79
C ALA A 183 -1.65 -4.62 -16.80
N THR A 184 -2.67 -4.14 -17.52
CA THR A 184 -3.34 -4.92 -18.55
C THR A 184 -2.55 -4.96 -19.84
N THR A 185 -2.65 -6.05 -20.60
CA THR A 185 -1.94 -6.20 -21.90
C THR A 185 -2.40 -5.17 -22.93
N LEU A 186 -3.68 -4.77 -22.93
CA LEU A 186 -4.21 -3.77 -23.85
C LEU A 186 -3.86 -2.32 -23.48
N ALA A 187 -3.40 -2.05 -22.26
CA ALA A 187 -2.80 -0.75 -21.92
C ALA A 187 -1.62 -0.44 -22.87
N ALA A 188 -0.91 -1.49 -23.26
CA ALA A 188 0.20 -1.43 -24.19
C ALA A 188 -0.15 -0.90 -25.60
N ALA A 189 -1.40 -0.94 -26.01
CA ALA A 189 -1.86 -0.43 -27.31
C ALA A 189 -2.14 1.09 -27.32
N ASP A 190 -1.65 1.84 -26.32
CA ASP A 190 -1.78 3.30 -26.34
C ASP A 190 -0.93 3.91 -27.45
N PRO A 191 -1.54 4.65 -28.39
CA PRO A 191 -0.81 5.28 -29.50
C PRO A 191 0.26 6.29 -29.04
N ARG A 192 0.15 6.82 -27.81
CA ARG A 192 1.17 7.71 -27.23
C ARG A 192 2.46 6.99 -26.83
N SER A 193 2.45 5.65 -26.83
CA SER A 193 3.65 4.84 -26.59
C SER A 193 4.60 4.84 -27.81
N SER A 194 4.13 5.31 -28.98
CA SER A 194 4.95 5.49 -30.19
C SER A 194 5.28 6.96 -30.36
N ASN A 195 6.54 7.26 -30.72
CA ASN A 195 6.97 8.60 -31.11
C ASN A 195 6.55 8.96 -32.56
N GLU A 196 5.70 8.14 -33.19
CA GLU A 196 5.25 8.37 -34.55
C GLU A 196 3.95 9.19 -34.61
N PRO A 197 3.79 10.06 -35.63
CA PRO A 197 2.57 10.82 -35.77
C PRO A 197 1.36 9.90 -35.97
N LEU A 198 0.23 10.28 -35.38
CA LEU A 198 -1.06 9.60 -35.51
C LEU A 198 -1.58 9.70 -36.93
N GLU A 199 -1.14 8.85 -37.87
CA GLU A 199 -1.80 8.65 -39.13
C GLU A 199 -2.74 7.45 -39.09
N GLY A 200 -4.01 7.76 -38.97
CA GLY A 200 -5.16 7.06 -39.56
C GLY A 200 -5.51 5.65 -39.10
N SER A 201 -4.85 4.98 -38.14
CA SER A 201 -5.35 3.73 -37.57
C SER A 201 -4.72 3.43 -36.24
N PHE A 202 -5.51 2.87 -35.31
CA PHE A 202 -5.10 2.33 -34.01
C PHE A 202 -4.16 1.10 -34.12
N LYS A 203 -3.31 1.03 -35.13
CA LYS A 203 -2.35 -0.04 -35.35
C LYS A 203 -0.99 0.37 -34.82
N GLN A 204 -0.76 0.10 -33.53
CA GLN A 204 0.26 -0.82 -33.09
C GLN A 204 1.71 -0.44 -33.42
N ASN A 205 2.30 0.48 -32.65
CA ASN A 205 3.72 0.34 -32.31
C ASN A 205 3.85 0.05 -30.82
N VAL A 206 3.28 -1.08 -30.41
CA VAL A 206 3.54 -1.64 -29.08
C VAL A 206 4.98 -2.14 -29.11
N PRO A 207 5.87 -1.70 -28.19
CA PRO A 207 7.23 -2.22 -28.11
C PRO A 207 7.21 -3.76 -28.08
N ALA A 208 8.18 -4.43 -28.71
CA ALA A 208 8.19 -5.87 -28.87
C ALA A 208 8.05 -6.61 -27.51
N TRP A 209 8.69 -6.12 -26.47
CA TRP A 209 8.58 -6.66 -25.12
C TRP A 209 7.15 -6.56 -24.53
N ARG A 210 6.35 -5.56 -24.94
CA ARG A 210 4.94 -5.42 -24.54
C ARG A 210 4.00 -6.36 -25.29
N GLN A 211 4.45 -6.93 -26.39
CA GLN A 211 3.67 -7.91 -27.16
C GLN A 211 3.80 -9.32 -26.58
N GLY A 212 4.48 -9.48 -25.44
CA GLY A 212 4.78 -10.78 -24.84
C GLY A 212 5.77 -11.61 -25.66
N LEU A 213 6.49 -10.98 -26.59
CA LEU A 213 7.46 -11.65 -27.47
C LEU A 213 8.89 -11.64 -26.89
N GLU A 214 9.16 -10.68 -25.99
CA GLU A 214 10.46 -10.58 -25.31
C GLU A 214 10.28 -10.42 -23.81
N PRO A 215 11.10 -11.10 -22.99
CA PRO A 215 11.10 -10.91 -21.55
C PRO A 215 11.49 -9.48 -21.18
N ALA A 216 11.03 -9.02 -20.01
CA ALA A 216 11.50 -7.76 -19.46
C ALA A 216 13.02 -7.82 -19.29
N PRO A 217 13.75 -6.71 -19.54
CA PRO A 217 15.20 -6.69 -19.31
C PRO A 217 15.49 -7.00 -17.84
N THR A 218 16.55 -7.79 -17.61
CA THR A 218 16.96 -8.23 -16.28
C THR A 218 17.98 -7.24 -15.70
N PHE A 219 17.76 -6.83 -14.46
CA PHE A 219 18.76 -6.12 -13.68
C PHE A 219 19.72 -7.14 -13.05
N ASP A 220 21.02 -7.00 -13.31
CA ASP A 220 22.06 -7.96 -12.93
C ASP A 220 23.09 -7.43 -11.92
N ALA A 221 23.00 -6.16 -11.52
CA ALA A 221 23.94 -5.53 -10.59
C ALA A 221 23.54 -5.64 -9.11
N ILE A 222 22.84 -6.71 -8.69
CA ILE A 222 22.37 -6.82 -7.30
C ILE A 222 23.53 -6.92 -6.30
N ASP A 223 24.64 -7.55 -6.67
CA ASP A 223 25.81 -7.66 -5.80
C ASP A 223 26.45 -6.29 -5.54
N ASP A 224 26.41 -5.38 -6.51
CA ASP A 224 26.90 -4.02 -6.36
C ASP A 224 25.97 -3.18 -5.46
N VAL A 225 24.68 -3.51 -5.42
CA VAL A 225 23.72 -2.87 -4.51
C VAL A 225 24.08 -3.14 -3.05
N PHE A 226 24.51 -4.36 -2.72
CA PHE A 226 24.98 -4.70 -1.37
C PHE A 226 26.25 -3.95 -0.95
N ALA A 227 27.02 -3.42 -1.89
CA ALA A 227 28.18 -2.61 -1.60
C ALA A 227 27.85 -1.15 -1.17
N ILE A 228 26.60 -0.73 -1.33
CA ILE A 228 26.14 0.60 -0.91
C ILE A 228 25.91 0.60 0.61
N GLY A 229 26.63 1.46 1.34
CA GLY A 229 26.67 1.43 2.81
C GLY A 229 25.34 1.67 3.54
N ASP A 230 24.36 2.30 2.89
CA ASP A 230 23.03 2.54 3.46
C ASP A 230 22.03 1.38 3.15
N VAL A 231 22.42 0.39 2.35
CA VAL A 231 21.62 -0.82 2.07
C VAL A 231 21.93 -1.88 3.12
N THR A 232 20.90 -2.40 3.77
CA THR A 232 21.03 -3.47 4.77
C THR A 232 20.63 -4.83 4.24
N ASP A 233 19.69 -4.87 3.27
CA ASP A 233 19.29 -6.09 2.55
C ASP A 233 18.73 -5.74 1.18
N ALA A 234 18.78 -6.68 0.23
CA ALA A 234 18.26 -6.48 -1.12
C ALA A 234 17.74 -7.78 -1.70
N ARG A 235 16.63 -7.70 -2.45
CA ARG A 235 16.02 -8.85 -3.11
C ARG A 235 15.36 -8.46 -4.42
N MET A 236 15.62 -9.23 -5.48
CA MET A 236 14.84 -9.14 -6.72
C MET A 236 13.46 -9.77 -6.51
N LEU A 237 12.41 -9.03 -6.83
CA LEU A 237 11.03 -9.54 -6.88
C LEU A 237 10.72 -10.09 -8.28
N ARG A 238 11.25 -9.45 -9.32
CA ARG A 238 11.21 -9.83 -10.74
C ARG A 238 12.43 -9.23 -11.43
N ASP A 239 12.62 -9.54 -12.70
CA ASP A 239 13.79 -9.15 -13.49
C ASP A 239 14.10 -7.65 -13.47
N SER A 240 13.06 -6.80 -13.40
CA SER A 240 13.21 -5.35 -13.34
C SER A 240 12.69 -4.72 -12.05
N MET A 241 12.47 -5.54 -10.99
CA MET A 241 11.89 -5.11 -9.73
C MET A 241 12.81 -5.44 -8.56
N LEU A 242 13.38 -4.43 -7.93
CA LEU A 242 14.26 -4.55 -6.77
C LEU A 242 13.57 -3.99 -5.53
N VAL A 243 13.61 -4.73 -4.43
CA VAL A 243 13.32 -4.22 -3.09
C VAL A 243 14.60 -4.19 -2.27
N ILE A 244 14.78 -3.11 -1.53
CA ILE A 244 15.88 -2.95 -0.57
C ILE A 244 15.36 -2.54 0.79
N THR A 245 16.11 -2.90 1.81
CA THR A 245 15.98 -2.31 3.14
C THR A 245 17.14 -1.36 3.42
N THR A 246 16.90 -0.34 4.24
CA THR A 246 17.90 0.68 4.55
C THR A 246 17.90 1.02 6.03
N ASN A 247 19.11 1.35 6.55
CA ASN A 247 19.31 1.87 7.90
C ASN A 247 19.18 3.39 7.99
N ILE A 248 18.79 4.07 6.90
CA ILE A 248 18.47 5.50 6.95
C ILE A 248 17.39 5.71 8.01
N PRO A 249 17.63 6.56 9.02
CA PRO A 249 16.84 6.57 10.24
C PRO A 249 15.36 6.74 9.97
N ALA A 250 14.59 5.75 10.45
CA ALA A 250 13.18 5.93 10.73
C ALA A 250 13.02 6.95 11.87
N SER A 251 11.85 7.59 11.93
CA SER A 251 11.54 8.44 13.08
C SER A 251 11.78 7.67 14.37
N PRO A 252 12.60 8.13 15.30
CA PRO A 252 12.53 7.66 16.68
C PRO A 252 11.08 7.86 17.13
N SER A 253 10.55 6.95 17.94
CA SER A 253 9.25 7.11 18.63
C SER A 253 9.01 8.55 19.01
N PRO A 254 7.77 9.06 18.96
CA PRO A 254 7.46 10.48 19.05
C PRO A 254 8.15 11.11 20.24
N ARG A 255 9.34 11.65 20.07
CA ARG A 255 9.99 12.52 21.03
C ARG A 255 9.41 13.91 20.82
N GLU A 256 8.99 14.51 21.89
CA GLU A 256 8.63 15.92 22.01
C GLU A 256 9.86 16.78 21.60
N GLY A 257 10.03 17.00 20.31
CA GLY A 257 11.03 17.89 19.75
C GLY A 257 10.38 19.07 19.06
N SER A 258 11.04 20.22 19.01
CA SER A 258 10.54 21.40 18.30
C SER A 258 10.33 21.08 16.81
N SER A 259 9.30 21.66 16.19
CA SER A 259 8.96 21.46 14.76
C SER A 259 10.16 21.72 13.83
N GLU A 260 10.96 22.74 14.10
CA GLU A 260 12.12 23.14 13.27
C GLU A 260 13.23 22.07 13.23
N SER A 261 13.48 21.37 14.35
CA SER A 261 14.49 20.30 14.36
C SER A 261 14.03 19.08 13.56
N ASN A 262 12.73 18.85 13.48
CA ASN A 262 12.15 17.75 12.72
C ASN A 262 12.13 18.04 11.21
N ASP A 263 11.90 19.28 10.80
CA ASP A 263 11.91 19.68 9.38
C ASP A 263 13.31 19.48 8.77
N ALA A 264 14.36 19.88 9.46
CA ALA A 264 15.74 19.64 9.03
C ALA A 264 16.09 18.15 8.99
N ALA A 265 15.62 17.36 9.95
CA ALA A 265 15.85 15.92 10.01
C ALA A 265 15.12 15.18 8.87
N GLU A 266 13.88 15.57 8.57
CA GLU A 266 13.14 14.98 7.44
C GLU A 266 13.75 15.37 6.11
N SER A 267 14.20 16.62 5.93
CA SER A 267 14.92 17.07 4.74
C SER A 267 16.20 16.24 4.53
N ALA A 268 16.98 16.02 5.58
CA ALA A 268 18.19 15.21 5.53
C ALA A 268 17.90 13.73 5.20
N ARG A 269 16.81 13.17 5.76
CA ARG A 269 16.36 11.81 5.44
C ARG A 269 16.01 11.68 3.95
N ARG A 270 15.21 12.61 3.43
CA ARG A 270 14.80 12.63 2.01
C ARG A 270 15.98 12.76 1.07
N GLU A 271 16.94 13.62 1.42
CA GLU A 271 18.18 13.77 0.65
C GLU A 271 18.96 12.45 0.59
N LYS A 272 19.14 11.77 1.71
CA LYS A 272 19.78 10.44 1.75
C LYS A 272 19.04 9.40 0.92
N ILE A 273 17.71 9.32 1.01
CA ILE A 273 16.91 8.41 0.17
C ILE A 273 17.08 8.74 -1.32
N SER A 274 17.11 10.02 -1.67
CA SER A 274 17.35 10.46 -3.05
C SER A 274 18.75 10.09 -3.55
N GLN A 275 19.77 10.25 -2.71
CA GLN A 275 21.14 9.84 -3.01
C GLN A 275 21.24 8.32 -3.19
N LEU A 276 20.66 7.53 -2.27
CA LEU A 276 20.61 6.07 -2.34
C LEU A 276 19.93 5.60 -3.63
N LYS A 277 18.75 6.12 -3.94
CA LYS A 277 18.06 5.86 -5.20
C LYS A 277 18.94 6.14 -6.42
N ASN A 278 19.59 7.29 -6.45
CA ASN A 278 20.44 7.70 -7.58
C ASN A 278 21.68 6.80 -7.72
N GLN A 279 22.31 6.40 -6.62
CA GLN A 279 23.41 5.45 -6.63
C GLN A 279 22.97 4.11 -7.26
N ILE A 280 21.83 3.55 -6.85
CA ILE A 280 21.30 2.31 -7.40
C ILE A 280 20.98 2.46 -8.89
N TRP A 281 20.36 3.57 -9.30
CA TRP A 281 20.05 3.80 -10.71
C TRP A 281 21.30 4.01 -11.58
N GLN A 282 22.42 4.48 -11.01
CA GLN A 282 23.69 4.58 -11.71
C GLN A 282 24.38 3.23 -11.95
N LEU A 283 24.14 2.22 -11.11
CA LEU A 283 24.61 0.85 -11.35
C LEU A 283 23.98 0.21 -12.58
N ASP A 284 22.76 0.65 -12.94
CA ASP A 284 21.99 0.10 -14.05
C ASP A 284 22.20 0.90 -15.34
N SER A 285 23.27 0.63 -16.04
CA SER A 285 23.61 1.31 -17.30
C SER A 285 22.61 1.04 -18.44
N SER A 286 21.90 -0.10 -18.38
CA SER A 286 20.92 -0.52 -19.40
C SER A 286 19.51 -0.01 -19.14
N SER A 287 19.25 0.64 -18.02
CA SER A 287 17.92 1.02 -17.56
C SER A 287 16.95 -0.17 -17.41
N SER A 288 17.48 -1.33 -17.07
CA SER A 288 16.71 -2.55 -16.86
C SER A 288 15.90 -2.51 -15.57
N LEU A 289 16.41 -1.86 -14.50
CA LEU A 289 15.70 -1.67 -13.25
C LEU A 289 14.61 -0.61 -13.39
N ARG A 290 13.36 -1.04 -13.49
CA ARG A 290 12.20 -0.15 -13.64
C ARG A 290 11.51 0.18 -12.33
N TRP A 291 11.55 -0.74 -11.36
CA TRP A 291 10.87 -0.62 -10.08
C TRP A 291 11.87 -0.75 -8.95
N LEU A 292 12.00 0.29 -8.15
CA LEU A 292 12.80 0.29 -6.94
C LEU A 292 11.88 0.52 -5.74
N PHE A 293 11.82 -0.44 -4.82
CA PHE A 293 11.09 -0.32 -3.56
C PHE A 293 12.09 -0.17 -2.43
N ILE A 294 11.91 0.85 -1.60
CA ILE A 294 12.78 1.12 -0.44
C ILE A 294 11.93 1.06 0.83
N THR A 295 12.38 0.31 1.82
CA THR A 295 11.76 0.24 3.14
C THR A 295 12.81 0.19 4.26
N ASN A 296 12.38 0.28 5.52
CA ASN A 296 13.29 0.20 6.66
C ASN A 296 13.80 -1.23 6.90
N ASP A 297 14.90 -1.32 7.62
CA ASP A 297 15.61 -2.55 7.97
C ASP A 297 14.99 -3.37 9.12
N ASP A 298 13.79 -3.00 9.57
CA ASP A 298 12.99 -3.78 10.50
C ASP A 298 12.30 -5.00 9.86
N LEU A 299 12.74 -5.36 8.65
CA LEU A 299 12.23 -6.48 7.85
C LEU A 299 13.39 -7.31 7.28
N ASP A 300 13.41 -8.59 7.62
CA ASP A 300 14.21 -9.59 6.91
C ASP A 300 13.50 -10.02 5.62
N LEU A 301 14.05 -9.64 4.46
CA LEU A 301 13.47 -9.91 3.14
C LEU A 301 13.46 -11.40 2.77
N HIS A 302 14.23 -12.24 3.46
CA HIS A 302 14.43 -13.65 3.15
C HIS A 302 13.67 -14.61 4.07
N CYS A 303 13.03 -14.10 5.13
CA CYS A 303 12.23 -14.94 6.01
C CYS A 303 10.91 -15.38 5.37
N ASN A 304 10.35 -16.50 5.84
CA ASN A 304 9.09 -17.05 5.31
C ASN A 304 7.88 -16.12 5.47
N LYS A 305 7.93 -15.17 6.40
CA LYS A 305 6.89 -14.16 6.65
C LYS A 305 7.15 -12.83 5.94
N ALA A 306 8.31 -12.69 5.27
CA ALA A 306 8.75 -11.46 4.63
C ALA A 306 7.69 -10.88 3.70
N ARG A 307 7.06 -11.72 2.89
CA ARG A 307 6.09 -11.29 1.88
C ARG A 307 4.93 -10.49 2.46
N ARG A 308 4.32 -10.98 3.56
CA ARG A 308 3.19 -10.31 4.22
C ARG A 308 3.62 -9.01 4.86
N ARG A 309 4.75 -9.06 5.57
CA ARG A 309 5.31 -7.89 6.24
C ARG A 309 5.76 -6.83 5.23
N LEU A 310 6.40 -7.25 4.15
CA LEU A 310 6.82 -6.38 3.05
C LEU A 310 5.60 -5.66 2.43
N LEU A 311 4.54 -6.40 2.11
CA LEU A 311 3.34 -5.82 1.52
C LEU A 311 2.71 -4.79 2.45
N TRP A 312 2.64 -5.08 3.75
CA TRP A 312 2.20 -4.11 4.75
C TRP A 312 3.08 -2.86 4.78
N GLN A 313 4.40 -3.01 4.85
CA GLN A 313 5.32 -1.87 4.90
C GLN A 313 5.23 -1.01 3.64
N LEU A 314 5.28 -1.64 2.46
CA LEU A 314 5.23 -0.94 1.18
C LEU A 314 3.93 -0.16 0.97
N THR A 315 2.84 -0.58 1.59
CA THR A 315 1.55 0.09 1.39
C THR A 315 1.17 1.01 2.55
N SER A 316 1.44 0.63 3.79
CA SER A 316 0.99 1.40 4.96
C SER A 316 1.91 2.56 5.36
N ARG A 317 3.20 2.49 4.99
CA ARG A 317 4.17 3.58 5.22
C ARG A 317 4.29 4.53 4.04
N PHE A 318 3.75 4.15 2.92
CA PHE A 318 3.86 4.87 1.66
C PHE A 318 2.76 5.92 1.50
N ASP A 319 3.17 7.15 1.19
CA ASP A 319 2.30 8.19 0.65
C ASP A 319 2.66 8.43 -0.81
N VAL A 320 1.66 8.41 -1.69
CA VAL A 320 1.86 8.52 -3.14
C VAL A 320 2.51 9.85 -3.54
N GLY A 321 2.08 10.95 -2.92
CA GLY A 321 2.56 12.28 -3.24
C GLY A 321 4.02 12.51 -2.82
N ARG A 322 4.43 11.92 -1.69
CA ARG A 322 5.78 12.12 -1.13
C ARG A 322 6.77 11.03 -1.50
N GLY A 323 6.29 9.77 -1.52
CA GLY A 323 7.14 8.59 -1.64
C GLY A 323 7.35 8.10 -3.07
N LEU A 324 6.58 8.61 -4.04
CA LEU A 324 6.70 8.20 -5.42
C LEU A 324 7.59 9.17 -6.19
N THR A 325 8.69 8.67 -6.73
CA THR A 325 9.58 9.46 -7.59
C THR A 325 9.88 8.72 -8.89
N PHE A 326 10.12 9.48 -9.95
CA PHE A 326 10.42 8.97 -11.28
C PHE A 326 11.79 9.48 -11.73
N ASP A 327 12.41 8.78 -12.68
CA ASP A 327 13.53 9.34 -13.44
C ASP A 327 13.02 10.42 -14.43
N GLU A 328 13.95 11.19 -15.03
CA GLU A 328 13.61 12.29 -15.95
C GLU A 328 12.75 11.84 -17.14
N LYS A 329 12.97 10.62 -17.63
CA LYS A 329 12.23 10.06 -18.78
C LYS A 329 10.99 9.29 -18.34
N LYS A 330 10.69 9.20 -17.05
CA LYS A 330 9.64 8.37 -16.46
C LYS A 330 9.68 6.90 -16.92
N GLN A 331 10.88 6.34 -17.05
CA GLN A 331 11.08 4.93 -17.36
C GLN A 331 11.31 4.08 -16.11
N ARG A 332 11.69 4.73 -15.03
CA ARG A 332 11.97 4.13 -13.71
C ARG A 332 11.13 4.81 -12.65
N MET A 333 10.73 4.02 -11.68
CA MET A 333 9.95 4.48 -10.53
C MET A 333 10.58 4.00 -9.23
N CYS A 334 10.71 4.90 -8.27
CA CYS A 334 11.07 4.56 -6.91
C CYS A 334 9.87 4.76 -6.00
N TRP A 335 9.63 3.78 -5.14
CA TRP A 335 8.59 3.71 -4.14
C TRP A 335 9.24 3.73 -2.76
N ASP A 336 9.32 4.92 -2.16
CA ASP A 336 9.85 5.11 -0.80
C ASP A 336 8.77 4.82 0.24
N ALA A 337 8.88 3.69 0.91
CA ALA A 337 8.04 3.27 2.02
C ALA A 337 8.82 3.25 3.35
N THR A 338 9.87 4.06 3.47
CA THR A 338 10.54 4.27 4.76
C THR A 338 9.69 5.15 5.67
N THR A 339 9.77 4.92 6.97
CA THR A 339 9.01 5.71 7.95
C THR A 339 9.52 7.17 7.95
N PRO A 340 8.66 8.15 7.65
CA PRO A 340 9.07 9.55 7.62
C PRO A 340 9.21 10.13 9.04
N ILE A 341 9.93 11.24 9.16
CA ILE A 341 10.00 12.01 10.40
C ILE A 341 8.88 13.07 10.38
N PRO A 342 8.06 13.19 11.44
CA PRO A 342 7.01 14.19 11.51
C PRO A 342 7.54 15.60 11.23
N SER A 343 6.99 16.29 10.23
CA SER A 343 7.48 17.57 9.73
C SER A 343 6.34 18.37 9.12
N GLY A 344 6.16 19.61 9.59
CA GLY A 344 5.14 20.52 9.05
C GLY A 344 5.47 20.97 7.63
N GLU A 345 6.71 21.29 7.33
CA GLU A 345 7.18 21.72 6.01
C GLU A 345 6.98 20.65 4.93
N HIS A 346 7.19 19.37 5.29
CA HIS A 346 7.05 18.26 4.37
C HIS A 346 5.68 17.55 4.41
N GLY A 347 4.70 18.12 5.11
CA GLY A 347 3.37 17.54 5.22
C GLY A 347 3.39 16.13 5.84
N VAL A 348 4.27 15.90 6.81
CA VAL A 348 4.30 14.64 7.56
C VAL A 348 3.67 14.87 8.91
N ARG A 349 2.49 14.31 9.12
CA ARG A 349 1.80 14.34 10.42
C ARG A 349 2.59 13.56 11.47
N ARG A 350 2.22 13.72 12.74
CA ARG A 350 2.74 12.88 13.82
C ARG A 350 2.55 11.41 13.43
N TRP A 351 3.68 10.68 13.36
CA TRP A 351 3.65 9.27 12.97
C TRP A 351 3.21 8.42 14.17
N PRO A 352 2.15 7.62 14.03
CA PRO A 352 1.64 6.81 15.12
C PRO A 352 2.53 5.59 15.39
N ALA A 353 2.45 5.08 16.61
CA ALA A 353 3.08 3.82 16.94
C ALA A 353 2.37 2.65 16.23
N VAL A 354 3.15 1.63 15.90
CA VAL A 354 2.63 0.36 15.38
C VAL A 354 1.85 -0.36 16.49
N THR A 355 0.69 -0.93 16.14
CA THR A 355 -0.12 -1.69 17.09
C THR A 355 0.55 -3.02 17.39
N MET A 356 1.13 -3.15 18.55
CA MET A 356 1.83 -4.35 19.01
C MET A 356 1.50 -4.64 20.47
N HIS A 357 1.41 -5.92 20.80
CA HIS A 357 1.31 -6.35 22.19
C HIS A 357 2.67 -6.24 22.87
N SER A 358 2.68 -5.90 24.17
CA SER A 358 3.91 -5.91 24.95
C SER A 358 4.45 -7.34 25.07
N GLU A 359 5.76 -7.49 25.21
CA GLU A 359 6.39 -8.80 25.46
C GLU A 359 5.84 -9.45 26.74
N GLU A 360 5.47 -8.65 27.75
CA GLU A 360 4.82 -9.14 28.96
C GLU A 360 3.48 -9.81 28.64
N THR A 361 2.63 -9.15 27.84
CA THR A 361 1.35 -9.70 27.39
C THR A 361 1.55 -10.97 26.56
N LEU A 362 2.47 -10.96 25.60
CA LEU A 362 2.78 -12.13 24.77
C LEU A 362 3.26 -13.31 25.64
N ASN A 363 4.12 -13.04 26.59
CA ASN A 363 4.62 -14.07 27.50
C ASN A 363 3.54 -14.61 28.46
N ALA A 364 2.62 -13.76 28.90
CA ALA A 364 1.47 -14.19 29.70
C ALA A 364 0.55 -15.13 28.91
N VAL A 365 0.25 -14.76 27.65
CA VAL A 365 -0.55 -15.58 26.74
C VAL A 365 0.14 -16.92 26.46
N ARG A 366 1.44 -16.91 26.12
CA ARG A 366 2.22 -18.14 25.85
C ARG A 366 2.25 -19.12 27.02
N LYS A 367 2.17 -18.63 28.25
CA LYS A 367 2.16 -19.44 29.48
C LYS A 367 0.78 -19.91 29.90
N HIS A 368 -0.28 -19.53 29.18
CA HIS A 368 -1.63 -19.92 29.57
C HIS A 368 -1.87 -21.41 29.32
N PRO A 369 -2.27 -22.20 30.33
CA PRO A 369 -2.32 -23.68 30.25
C PRO A 369 -3.25 -24.23 29.18
N GLU A 370 -4.33 -23.51 28.85
CA GLU A 370 -5.27 -23.92 27.82
C GLU A 370 -4.72 -23.74 26.40
N LEU A 371 -3.64 -22.99 26.26
CA LEU A 371 -3.03 -22.65 24.97
C LEU A 371 -1.82 -23.54 24.63
N ASP A 372 -1.34 -24.36 25.55
CA ASP A 372 -0.24 -25.30 25.33
C ASP A 372 -0.52 -26.31 24.20
N LYS A 373 -1.80 -26.55 23.91
CA LYS A 373 -2.24 -27.43 22.80
C LYS A 373 -2.19 -26.77 21.42
N TYR A 374 -2.01 -25.46 21.35
CA TYR A 374 -1.86 -24.74 20.09
C TYR A 374 -0.36 -24.57 19.80
N GLN A 375 0.07 -25.08 18.65
CA GLN A 375 1.42 -24.78 18.15
C GLN A 375 1.45 -23.32 17.68
N TRP A 376 2.02 -22.46 18.49
CA TRP A 376 2.27 -21.08 18.09
C TRP A 376 3.36 -21.09 17.05
N PRO A 377 3.17 -20.45 15.86
CA PRO A 377 4.26 -20.28 14.94
C PRO A 377 5.37 -19.44 15.61
N PRO A 378 6.64 -19.79 15.38
CA PRO A 378 7.78 -19.05 15.93
C PRO A 378 7.81 -17.58 15.48
#